data_19d77c10dfca69d4d4d415d14a25422d
#
_entry.id   19d77c10dfca69d4d4d415d14a25422d
#
_cell.length_a   1.000
_cell.length_b   1.000
_cell.length_c   1.000
_cell.angle_alpha   90.00
_cell.angle_beta   90.00
_cell.angle_gamma   90.00
#
_symmetry.space_group_name_H-M   'P 1'
#
loop_
_entity.id
_entity.type
_entity.pdbx_description
1 polymer ?
#
loop_
_entity_poly.entity_id
_entity_poly.type
_entity_poly.pdbx_seq_one_letter_code
_entity_poly.pdbx_strand_id
1 'polypeptide(L)'
;MVVSRFRLEDPGPADEARFRAEVQAALEVLATRPGYVDGRVGRNLDDPALWVLVTTWDGVGSYRRALSSYDVKVGAVGLLARAVDEPSAYEDVEPGGTLNRAGARELG
;
A
#
# COMPACT_ATOMS: atom_id res chain seq x y z
N MET A 1 7.23 0.95 -5.97
CA MET A 1 5.79 0.87 -5.70
C MET A 1 5.52 0.08 -4.42
N VAL A 2 4.38 0.31 -3.82
CA VAL A 2 3.98 -0.41 -2.61
C VAL A 2 2.68 -1.13 -2.92
N VAL A 3 2.64 -2.44 -2.65
CA VAL A 3 1.48 -3.29 -2.92
C VAL A 3 1.04 -3.93 -1.61
N SER A 4 -0.13 -3.57 -1.12
CA SER A 4 -0.70 -4.11 0.11
C SER A 4 -1.98 -4.85 -0.23
N ARG A 5 -2.06 -6.12 0.14
CA ARG A 5 -3.25 -6.93 -0.09
C ARG A 5 -4.05 -7.08 1.20
N PHE A 6 -5.36 -7.12 1.05
CA PHE A 6 -6.27 -7.23 2.18
C PHE A 6 -7.28 -8.32 1.90
N ARG A 7 -7.59 -9.12 2.91
CA ARG A 7 -8.63 -10.13 2.81
C ARG A 7 -9.75 -9.79 3.77
N LEU A 8 -10.96 -9.61 3.23
CA LEU A 8 -12.14 -9.40 4.05
C LEU A 8 -12.67 -10.77 4.50
N GLU A 9 -12.93 -10.93 5.78
CA GLU A 9 -13.38 -12.21 6.33
C GLU A 9 -14.82 -12.52 5.97
N ASP A 10 -15.66 -11.49 5.87
CA ASP A 10 -17.08 -11.64 5.59
C ASP A 10 -17.50 -10.61 4.55
N PRO A 11 -17.27 -10.89 3.26
CA PRO A 11 -17.38 -9.89 2.20
C PRO A 11 -18.83 -9.59 1.78
N GLY A 12 -19.69 -9.27 2.73
CA GLY A 12 -21.02 -8.77 2.43
C GLY A 12 -21.00 -7.30 1.99
N PRO A 13 -22.11 -6.77 1.45
CA PRO A 13 -22.15 -5.40 0.94
C PRO A 13 -21.78 -4.33 1.98
N ALA A 14 -22.15 -4.53 3.23
CA ALA A 14 -21.81 -3.57 4.30
C ALA A 14 -20.31 -3.55 4.56
N ASP A 15 -19.65 -4.71 4.56
CA ASP A 15 -18.21 -4.82 4.78
C ASP A 15 -17.44 -4.22 3.61
N GLU A 16 -17.89 -4.45 2.40
CA GLU A 16 -17.29 -3.87 1.21
C GLU A 16 -17.37 -2.35 1.24
N ALA A 17 -18.52 -1.80 1.59
CA ALA A 17 -18.71 -0.36 1.66
C ALA A 17 -17.83 0.27 2.74
N ARG A 18 -17.72 -0.37 3.89
CA ARG A 18 -16.86 0.09 4.98
C ARG A 18 -15.40 0.09 4.57
N PHE A 19 -14.95 -1.01 3.97
CA PHE A 19 -13.56 -1.11 3.53
C PHE A 19 -13.23 -0.09 2.46
N ARG A 20 -14.13 0.13 1.50
CA ARG A 20 -13.92 1.14 0.45
C ARG A 20 -13.75 2.54 1.07
N ALA A 21 -14.55 2.87 2.06
CA ALA A 21 -14.43 4.15 2.75
C ALA A 21 -13.11 4.26 3.51
N GLU A 22 -12.70 3.21 4.20
CA GLU A 22 -11.46 3.19 4.95
C GLU A 22 -10.23 3.31 4.05
N VAL A 23 -10.20 2.56 2.95
CA VAL A 23 -9.06 2.61 2.04
C VAL A 23 -8.99 3.93 1.29
N GLN A 24 -10.13 4.52 0.96
CA GLN A 24 -10.16 5.84 0.33
C GLN A 24 -9.60 6.92 1.27
N ALA A 25 -10.00 6.87 2.54
CA ALA A 25 -9.48 7.80 3.55
C ALA A 25 -7.97 7.64 3.72
N ALA A 26 -7.47 6.41 3.73
CA ALA A 26 -6.04 6.14 3.81
C ALA A 26 -5.29 6.70 2.60
N LEU A 27 -5.83 6.52 1.40
CA LEU A 27 -5.23 7.07 0.19
C LEU A 27 -5.16 8.59 0.22
N GLU A 28 -6.22 9.24 0.68
CA GLU A 28 -6.25 10.70 0.77
C GLU A 28 -5.14 11.22 1.67
N VAL A 29 -4.90 10.57 2.80
CA VAL A 29 -3.83 10.97 3.71
C VAL A 29 -2.45 10.71 3.09
N LEU A 30 -2.24 9.54 2.51
CA LEU A 30 -0.97 9.21 1.86
C LEU A 30 -0.66 10.18 0.72
N ALA A 31 -1.67 10.61 -0.02
CA ALA A 31 -1.51 11.52 -1.14
C ALA A 31 -1.02 12.92 -0.72
N THR A 32 -1.13 13.26 0.55
CA THR A 32 -0.62 14.56 1.06
C THR A 32 0.89 14.54 1.31
N ARG A 33 1.53 13.37 1.26
CA ARG A 33 2.92 13.24 1.69
C ARG A 33 3.90 13.46 0.55
N PRO A 34 5.07 14.07 0.85
CA PRO A 34 6.09 14.28 -0.17
C PRO A 34 6.54 12.98 -0.82
N GLY A 35 6.67 13.00 -2.13
CA GLY A 35 7.10 11.86 -2.92
C GLY A 35 5.99 10.93 -3.39
N TYR A 36 4.76 11.14 -2.96
CA TYR A 36 3.63 10.38 -3.47
C TYR A 36 3.36 10.74 -4.93
N VAL A 37 3.19 9.72 -5.77
CA VAL A 37 2.94 9.88 -7.19
C VAL A 37 1.51 9.48 -7.56
N ASP A 38 1.08 8.28 -7.15
CA ASP A 38 -0.22 7.74 -7.55
C ASP A 38 -0.66 6.64 -6.59
N GLY A 39 -1.96 6.40 -6.53
CA GLY A 39 -2.54 5.32 -5.75
C GLY A 39 -3.78 4.76 -6.39
N ARG A 40 -3.95 3.44 -6.29
CA ARG A 40 -5.08 2.72 -6.87
C ARG A 40 -5.54 1.62 -5.94
N VAL A 41 -6.84 1.35 -5.97
CA VAL A 41 -7.45 0.25 -5.21
C VAL A 41 -8.07 -0.70 -6.22
N GLY A 42 -7.87 -2.00 -6.01
CA GLY A 42 -8.48 -3.02 -6.85
C GLY A 42 -9.07 -4.14 -6.02
N ARG A 43 -9.98 -4.88 -6.63
CA ARG A 43 -10.52 -6.11 -6.04
C ARG A 43 -10.29 -7.25 -7.01
N ASN A 44 -9.93 -8.42 -6.48
CA ASN A 44 -9.67 -9.59 -7.31
C ASN A 44 -10.97 -10.04 -8.01
N LEU A 45 -10.87 -10.33 -9.30
CA LEU A 45 -12.03 -10.71 -10.11
C LEU A 45 -12.55 -12.10 -9.77
N ASP A 46 -11.65 -13.00 -9.36
CA ASP A 46 -12.01 -14.39 -9.07
C ASP A 46 -12.31 -14.61 -7.58
N ASP A 47 -11.70 -13.79 -6.72
CA ASP A 47 -11.89 -13.85 -5.27
C ASP A 47 -12.29 -12.46 -4.76
N PRO A 48 -13.60 -12.18 -4.64
CA PRO A 48 -14.07 -10.85 -4.26
C PRO A 48 -13.75 -10.45 -2.83
N ALA A 49 -13.26 -11.36 -1.99
CA ALA A 49 -12.78 -11.04 -0.65
C ALA A 49 -11.37 -10.47 -0.65
N LEU A 50 -10.63 -10.60 -1.75
CA LEU A 50 -9.24 -10.18 -1.85
C LEU A 50 -9.14 -8.82 -2.54
N TRP A 51 -8.56 -7.84 -1.84
CA TRP A 51 -8.39 -6.47 -2.30
C TRP A 51 -6.91 -6.11 -2.36
N VAL A 52 -6.59 -5.11 -3.16
CA VAL A 52 -5.22 -4.63 -3.27
C VAL A 52 -5.19 -3.10 -3.27
N LEU A 53 -4.21 -2.55 -2.56
CA LEU A 53 -3.89 -1.13 -2.59
C LEU A 53 -2.49 -0.99 -3.17
N VAL A 54 -2.36 -0.25 -4.27
CA VAL A 54 -1.07 -0.01 -4.91
C VAL A 54 -0.79 1.48 -4.86
N THR A 55 0.34 1.86 -4.29
CA THR A 55 0.79 3.25 -4.30
C THR A 55 2.15 3.34 -4.97
N THR A 56 2.36 4.42 -5.69
CA THR A 56 3.61 4.71 -6.37
C THR A 56 4.25 5.94 -5.74
N TRP A 57 5.54 5.87 -5.48
CA TRP A 57 6.31 6.91 -4.82
C TRP A 57 7.56 7.21 -5.63
N ASP A 58 8.13 8.39 -5.44
CA ASP A 58 9.38 8.75 -6.11
C ASP A 58 10.58 7.91 -5.63
N GLY A 59 10.43 7.26 -4.47
CA GLY A 59 11.41 6.34 -3.92
C GLY A 59 10.87 5.71 -2.65
N VAL A 60 11.43 4.56 -2.25
CA VAL A 60 10.97 3.83 -1.06
C VAL A 60 11.16 4.67 0.22
N GLY A 61 12.16 5.53 0.25
CA GLY A 61 12.39 6.42 1.39
C GLY A 61 11.22 7.37 1.64
N SER A 62 10.59 7.87 0.58
CA SER A 62 9.43 8.74 0.71
C SER A 62 8.26 8.01 1.36
N TYR A 63 8.01 6.77 0.97
CA TYR A 63 6.99 5.96 1.59
C TYR A 63 7.26 5.73 3.08
N ARG A 64 8.49 5.36 3.42
CA ARG A 64 8.88 5.12 4.82
C ARG A 64 8.74 6.38 5.66
N ARG A 65 9.11 7.54 5.12
CA ARG A 65 8.93 8.81 5.81
C ARG A 65 7.44 9.13 6.00
N ALA A 66 6.62 8.83 4.99
CA ALA A 66 5.17 9.02 5.09
C ALA A 66 4.59 8.22 6.26
N LEU A 67 4.99 6.97 6.41
CA LEU A 67 4.53 6.12 7.51
C LEU A 67 4.91 6.67 8.88
N SER A 68 5.96 7.47 8.96
CA SER A 68 6.42 8.09 10.22
C SER A 68 5.69 9.40 10.52
N SER A 69 4.94 9.96 9.57
CA SER A 69 4.22 11.21 9.80
C SER A 69 3.02 11.00 10.71
N TYR A 70 2.67 12.03 11.48
CA TYR A 70 1.53 11.97 12.40
C TYR A 70 0.23 11.69 11.63
N ASP A 71 0.00 12.42 10.54
CA ASP A 71 -1.26 12.29 9.78
C ASP A 71 -1.46 10.89 9.23
N VAL A 72 -0.40 10.26 8.75
CA VAL A 72 -0.46 8.90 8.23
C VAL A 72 -0.64 7.89 9.38
N LYS A 73 0.03 8.11 10.51
CA LYS A 73 -0.16 7.25 11.69
C LYS A 73 -1.61 7.24 12.14
N VAL A 74 -2.25 8.40 12.13
CA VAL A 74 -3.66 8.51 12.54
C VAL A 74 -4.61 8.00 11.46
N GLY A 75 -4.35 8.35 10.19
CA GLY A 75 -5.33 8.14 9.12
C GLY A 75 -5.15 6.90 8.26
N ALA A 76 -3.99 6.25 8.31
CA ALA A 76 -3.70 5.15 7.39
C ALA A 76 -3.05 3.92 8.03
N VAL A 77 -2.22 4.08 9.06
CA VAL A 77 -1.43 2.95 9.61
C VAL A 77 -2.33 1.86 10.16
N GLY A 78 -3.46 2.22 10.78
CA GLY A 78 -4.40 1.22 11.29
C GLY A 78 -4.95 0.30 10.20
N LEU A 79 -5.27 0.85 9.04
CA LEU A 79 -5.68 0.06 7.88
C LEU A 79 -4.52 -0.78 7.35
N LEU A 80 -3.36 -0.16 7.14
CA LEU A 80 -2.20 -0.85 6.58
C LEU A 80 -1.74 -2.02 7.45
N ALA A 81 -1.91 -1.92 8.75
CA ALA A 81 -1.58 -3.01 9.68
C ALA A 81 -2.47 -4.25 9.49
N ARG A 82 -3.62 -4.10 8.83
CA ARG A 82 -4.53 -5.21 8.54
C ARG A 82 -4.22 -5.92 7.24
N ALA A 83 -3.22 -5.45 6.49
CA ALA A 83 -2.81 -6.09 5.24
C ALA A 83 -2.27 -7.50 5.50
N VAL A 84 -2.33 -8.33 4.48
CA VAL A 84 -1.70 -9.65 4.51
C VAL A 84 -0.22 -9.47 4.88
N ASP A 85 0.26 -10.29 5.81
CA ASP A 85 1.63 -10.22 6.31
C ASP A 85 2.61 -10.76 5.25
N GLU A 86 3.09 -9.85 4.43
CA GLU A 86 4.01 -10.12 3.34
C GLU A 86 4.77 -8.85 2.98
N PRO A 87 5.91 -8.96 2.31
CA PRO A 87 6.63 -7.78 1.82
C PRO A 87 5.76 -6.95 0.88
N SER A 88 5.75 -5.64 1.05
CA SER A 88 4.86 -4.75 0.30
C SER A 88 5.59 -3.72 -0.57
N ALA A 89 6.84 -3.40 -0.26
CA ALA A 89 7.59 -2.41 -1.03
C ALA A 89 8.39 -3.08 -2.14
N TYR A 90 8.23 -2.59 -3.36
CA TYR A 90 8.86 -3.16 -4.55
C TYR A 90 9.58 -2.06 -5.31
N GLU A 91 10.75 -2.40 -5.87
CA GLU A 91 11.39 -1.52 -6.83
C GLU A 91 10.82 -1.78 -8.23
N ASP A 92 10.83 -0.76 -9.06
CA ASP A 92 10.45 -0.92 -10.46
C ASP A 92 11.59 -1.62 -11.20
N VAL A 93 11.25 -2.63 -11.98
CA VAL A 93 12.22 -3.37 -12.77
C VAL A 93 11.97 -3.12 -14.25
N GLU A 94 12.95 -2.52 -14.92
CA GLU A 94 12.87 -2.29 -16.34
C GLU A 94 13.83 -3.22 -17.07
N PRO A 95 13.52 -3.61 -18.31
CA PRO A 95 14.45 -4.41 -19.11
C PRO A 95 15.81 -3.75 -19.20
N GLY A 96 16.86 -4.45 -18.77
CA GLY A 96 18.23 -3.92 -18.77
C GLY A 96 18.55 -2.98 -17.62
N GLY A 97 17.61 -2.75 -16.71
CA GLY A 97 17.85 -1.90 -15.54
C GLY A 97 18.71 -2.59 -14.50
N THR A 98 19.27 -1.79 -13.60
CA THR A 98 20.07 -2.30 -12.47
C THR A 98 19.19 -2.48 -11.24
N LEU A 99 19.25 -3.66 -10.65
CA LEU A 99 18.52 -3.96 -9.43
C LEU A 99 19.27 -3.46 -8.21
N ASN A 100 18.53 -3.02 -7.18
CA ASN A 100 19.10 -2.52 -5.93
C ASN A 100 19.47 -3.69 -5.01
N ARG A 101 20.52 -4.43 -5.36
CA ARG A 101 20.94 -5.62 -4.60
C ARG A 101 21.59 -5.28 -3.27
N ALA A 102 22.29 -4.15 -3.22
CA ALA A 102 22.96 -3.74 -1.99
C ALA A 102 21.95 -3.47 -0.87
N GLY A 103 20.88 -2.74 -1.18
CA GLY A 103 19.81 -2.49 -0.23
C GLY A 103 19.13 -3.77 0.25
N ALA A 104 18.88 -4.70 -0.66
CA ALA A 104 18.27 -5.99 -0.32
C ALA A 104 19.14 -6.79 0.63
N ARG A 105 20.47 -6.80 0.42
CA ARG A 105 21.38 -7.53 1.32
C ARG A 105 21.45 -6.92 2.71
N GLU A 106 21.36 -5.63 2.80
CA GLU A 106 21.41 -4.94 4.09
C GLU A 106 20.16 -5.21 4.92
N LEU A 107 19.08 -5.56 4.29
CA LEU A 107 17.84 -5.89 4.96
C LEU A 107 17.80 -7.33 5.44
N GLY A 108 18.63 -8.16 4.87
CA GLY A 108 18.66 -9.59 5.17
C GLY A 108 19.52 -9.98 6.37
#